data_d9a3cbecc98c05a56f8cd4f7179e2462
#
_entry.id   d9a3cbecc98c05a56f8cd4f7179e2462
#
_cell.length_a   1.000
_cell.length_b   1.000
_cell.length_c   1.000
_cell.angle_alpha   90.00
_cell.angle_beta   90.00
_cell.angle_gamma   90.00
#
_symmetry.space_group_name_H-M   'P 1'
#
loop_
_entity.id
_entity.type
_entity.pdbx_description
1 polymer ?
#
loop_
_entity_poly.entity_id
_entity_poly.type
_entity_poly.pdbx_seq_one_letter_code
_entity_poly.pdbx_strand_id
1 'polypeptide(L)'
;MTASKGQVVSIRYTLRVDGELVDQGELDYLHGYRNIISGLEEALEGKSVGDRVVVSVPPDKGYGPYDPDGVQVVERSAFPPGAEVEEGAVFYAEDADGNPVPFTVLGVEGDSVTIDFNHVLAGETLEFDVTLTGVRPATQEELEHGHAHSPHGHTH
;
A
#
# COMPACT_ATOMS: atom_id res chain seq x y z
N MET A 1 14.22 22.99 -3.94
CA MET A 1 12.95 22.48 -4.47
C MET A 1 12.24 21.69 -3.37
N THR A 2 10.97 21.84 -3.25
CA THR A 2 10.19 21.22 -2.18
C THR A 2 9.15 20.24 -2.76
N ALA A 3 8.71 19.30 -1.94
CA ALA A 3 7.66 18.36 -2.32
C ALA A 3 6.35 19.13 -2.49
N SER A 4 5.87 19.23 -3.72
CA SER A 4 4.64 19.93 -4.07
C SER A 4 3.98 19.25 -5.26
N LYS A 5 2.72 19.58 -5.50
CA LYS A 5 1.95 18.95 -6.58
C LYS A 5 2.65 19.09 -7.91
N GLY A 6 2.76 17.98 -8.64
CA GLY A 6 3.42 17.94 -9.93
C GLY A 6 4.93 17.72 -9.86
N GLN A 7 5.47 17.46 -8.68
CA GLN A 7 6.88 17.12 -8.51
C GLN A 7 7.02 15.63 -8.26
N VAL A 8 8.09 15.05 -8.79
CA VAL A 8 8.48 13.68 -8.44
C VAL A 8 9.38 13.73 -7.23
N VAL A 9 8.98 13.06 -6.17
CA VAL A 9 9.69 13.05 -4.90
C VAL A 9 10.28 11.68 -4.67
N SER A 10 11.57 11.64 -4.38
CA SER A 10 12.27 10.40 -4.03
C SER A 10 12.44 10.36 -2.53
N ILE A 11 12.07 9.25 -1.93
CA ILE A 11 12.14 9.08 -0.48
C ILE A 11 12.79 7.75 -0.10
N ARG A 12 13.40 7.75 1.08
CA ARG A 12 13.82 6.54 1.77
C ARG A 12 12.94 6.42 2.99
N TYR A 13 12.31 5.28 3.18
CA TYR A 13 11.34 5.12 4.24
C TYR A 13 11.55 3.86 5.06
N THR A 14 11.10 3.93 6.31
CA THR A 14 10.98 2.78 7.20
C THR A 14 9.56 2.81 7.76
N LEU A 15 8.86 1.69 7.63
CA LEU A 15 7.50 1.53 8.15
C LEU A 15 7.51 0.58 9.34
N ARG A 16 6.96 1.04 10.46
CA ARG A 16 6.78 0.23 11.65
C ARG A 16 5.31 0.22 12.05
N VAL A 17 4.90 -0.89 12.63
CA VAL A 17 3.58 -1.05 13.24
C VAL A 17 3.80 -1.65 14.63
N ASP A 18 3.29 -1.00 15.66
CA ASP A 18 3.49 -1.40 17.05
C ASP A 18 4.97 -1.57 17.44
N GLY A 19 5.84 -0.75 16.86
CA GLY A 19 7.27 -0.80 17.11
C GLY A 19 8.04 -1.84 16.32
N GLU A 20 7.35 -2.67 15.53
CA GLU A 20 7.99 -3.70 14.71
C GLU A 20 8.20 -3.21 13.28
N LEU A 21 9.36 -3.48 12.73
CA LEU A 21 9.67 -3.15 11.34
C LEU A 21 8.83 -4.02 10.41
N VAL A 22 8.03 -3.37 9.57
CA VAL A 22 7.15 -4.04 8.59
C VAL A 22 7.72 -3.94 7.19
N ASP A 23 8.25 -2.77 6.82
CA ASP A 23 8.77 -2.53 5.48
C ASP A 23 9.80 -1.43 5.52
N GLN A 24 10.71 -1.42 4.54
CA GLN A 24 11.67 -0.34 4.35
C GLN A 24 12.15 -0.37 2.91
N GLY A 25 12.55 0.77 2.41
CA GLY A 25 13.05 0.86 1.04
C GLY A 25 13.13 2.29 0.54
N GLU A 26 13.28 2.40 -0.76
CA GLU A 26 13.31 3.67 -1.47
C GLU A 26 12.26 3.63 -2.57
N LEU A 27 11.59 4.77 -2.79
CA LEU A 27 10.64 4.87 -3.88
C LEU A 27 10.58 6.30 -4.41
N ASP A 28 10.13 6.42 -5.66
CA ASP A 28 9.82 7.70 -6.29
C ASP A 28 8.31 7.76 -6.50
N TYR A 29 7.70 8.90 -6.23
CA TYR A 29 6.26 9.07 -6.43
C TYR A 29 5.94 10.46 -6.97
N LEU A 30 4.82 10.58 -7.64
CA LEU A 30 4.31 11.86 -8.13
C LEU A 30 3.44 12.50 -7.05
N HIS A 31 3.91 13.60 -6.48
CA HIS A 31 3.24 14.26 -5.34
C HIS A 31 1.95 14.95 -5.79
N GLY A 32 0.90 14.77 -4.99
CA GLY A 32 -0.41 15.37 -5.25
C GLY A 32 -1.35 14.53 -6.08
N TYR A 33 -0.93 13.32 -6.50
CA TYR A 33 -1.70 12.44 -7.38
C TYR A 33 -2.11 11.13 -6.70
N ARG A 34 -2.00 11.06 -5.38
CA ARG A 34 -2.39 9.90 -4.58
C ARG A 34 -1.62 8.62 -4.93
N ASN A 35 -0.34 8.76 -5.24
CA ASN A 35 0.53 7.62 -5.49
C ASN A 35 0.88 6.86 -4.21
N ILE A 36 0.83 7.54 -3.08
CA ILE A 36 1.11 6.98 -1.75
C ILE A 36 -0.07 7.30 -0.82
N ILE A 37 -0.08 6.69 0.36
CA ILE A 37 -1.16 6.92 1.32
C ILE A 37 -1.24 8.40 1.70
N SER A 38 -2.47 8.90 1.87
CA SER A 38 -2.73 10.33 2.04
C SER A 38 -2.03 10.93 3.26
N GLY A 39 -1.99 10.22 4.37
CA GLY A 39 -1.33 10.72 5.58
C GLY A 39 0.16 10.95 5.39
N LEU A 40 0.82 10.09 4.63
CA LEU A 40 2.24 10.25 4.33
C LEU A 40 2.46 11.39 3.33
N GLU A 41 1.65 11.48 2.30
CA GLU A 41 1.74 12.56 1.31
C GLU A 41 1.55 13.92 1.96
N GLU A 42 0.55 14.07 2.84
CA GLU A 42 0.32 15.31 3.58
C GLU A 42 1.51 15.70 4.45
N ALA A 43 2.14 14.71 5.09
CA ALA A 43 3.29 14.97 5.96
C ALA A 43 4.51 15.43 5.18
N LEU A 44 4.64 15.01 3.92
CA LEU A 44 5.77 15.36 3.07
C LEU A 44 5.58 16.68 2.32
N GLU A 45 4.37 17.21 2.27
CA GLU A 45 4.07 18.47 1.59
C GLU A 45 4.98 19.60 2.09
N GLY A 46 5.65 20.27 1.16
CA GLY A 46 6.53 21.39 1.46
C GLY A 46 7.90 21.03 2.04
N LYS A 47 8.22 19.76 2.14
CA LYS A 47 9.53 19.33 2.64
C LYS A 47 10.58 19.38 1.54
N SER A 48 11.84 19.54 1.93
CA SER A 48 12.98 19.67 1.03
C SER A 48 13.89 18.44 1.11
N VAL A 49 14.74 18.29 0.08
CA VAL A 49 15.75 17.24 0.08
C VAL A 49 16.61 17.31 1.35
N GLY A 50 16.79 16.19 2.01
CA GLY A 50 17.51 16.09 3.28
C GLY A 50 16.63 16.19 4.51
N ASP A 51 15.37 16.60 4.35
CA ASP A 51 14.45 16.67 5.49
C ASP A 51 14.03 15.26 5.91
N ARG A 52 13.98 15.06 7.22
CA ARG A 52 13.50 13.82 7.81
C ARG A 52 12.14 14.08 8.43
N VAL A 53 11.20 13.21 8.15
CA VAL A 53 9.83 13.30 8.66
C VAL A 53 9.49 12.00 9.38
N VAL A 54 9.08 12.12 10.64
CA VAL A 54 8.57 10.99 11.41
C VAL A 54 7.09 11.27 11.65
N VAL A 55 6.23 10.39 11.18
CA VAL A 55 4.78 10.61 11.20
C VAL A 55 4.04 9.33 11.53
N SER A 56 3.00 9.47 12.37
CA SER A 56 2.05 8.38 12.63
C SER A 56 0.82 8.59 11.76
N VAL A 57 0.46 7.61 10.97
CA VAL A 57 -0.67 7.66 10.05
C VAL A 57 -1.79 6.76 10.60
N PRO A 58 -2.93 7.34 10.99
CA PRO A 58 -4.05 6.53 11.48
C PRO A 58 -4.69 5.72 10.34
N PRO A 59 -5.47 4.67 10.65
CA PRO A 59 -6.05 3.81 9.62
C PRO A 59 -6.85 4.55 8.55
N ASP A 60 -7.60 5.57 8.91
CA ASP A 60 -8.43 6.33 7.97
C ASP A 60 -7.61 7.14 6.95
N LYS A 61 -6.35 7.39 7.21
CA LYS A 61 -5.42 8.05 6.28
C LYS A 61 -4.33 7.11 5.76
N GLY A 62 -4.40 5.84 6.13
CA GLY A 62 -3.49 4.79 5.69
C GLY A 62 -4.21 3.75 4.85
N TYR A 63 -4.22 2.52 5.30
CA TYR A 63 -4.84 1.40 4.58
C TYR A 63 -6.32 1.18 4.94
N GLY A 64 -6.91 2.13 5.64
CA GLY A 64 -8.31 2.09 6.00
C GLY A 64 -8.59 1.30 7.28
N PRO A 65 -9.79 1.48 7.85
CA PRO A 65 -10.17 0.74 9.04
C PRO A 65 -10.38 -0.74 8.72
N TYR A 66 -10.21 -1.58 9.73
CA TYR A 66 -10.51 -3.00 9.58
C TYR A 66 -12.02 -3.19 9.46
N ASP A 67 -12.46 -3.88 8.41
CA ASP A 67 -13.88 -4.17 8.17
C ASP A 67 -14.16 -5.64 8.49
N PRO A 68 -14.90 -5.94 9.58
CA PRO A 68 -15.25 -7.33 9.90
C PRO A 68 -16.08 -8.01 8.81
N ASP A 69 -16.83 -7.24 8.01
CA ASP A 69 -17.63 -7.79 6.91
C ASP A 69 -16.75 -8.28 5.76
N GLY A 70 -15.48 -7.91 5.75
CA GLY A 70 -14.51 -8.43 4.78
C GLY A 70 -14.09 -9.87 5.07
N VAL A 71 -14.40 -10.39 6.24
CA VAL A 71 -14.11 -11.78 6.61
C VAL A 71 -15.30 -12.65 6.20
N GLN A 72 -15.04 -13.67 5.39
CA GLN A 72 -16.10 -14.54 4.88
C GLN A 72 -15.68 -16.00 4.99
N VAL A 73 -16.66 -16.89 5.02
CA VAL A 73 -16.43 -18.33 4.98
C VAL A 73 -16.92 -18.85 3.64
N VAL A 74 -16.04 -19.53 2.92
CA VAL A 74 -16.34 -20.10 1.60
C VAL A 74 -16.04 -21.59 1.60
N GLU A 75 -16.59 -22.31 0.62
CA GLU A 75 -16.29 -23.74 0.47
C GLU A 75 -14.92 -23.92 -0.19
N ARG A 76 -14.19 -24.92 0.25
CA ARG A 76 -12.90 -25.27 -0.35
C ARG A 76 -13.02 -25.55 -1.85
N SER A 77 -14.14 -26.07 -2.28
CA SER A 77 -14.41 -26.37 -3.71
C SER A 77 -14.46 -25.10 -4.58
N ALA A 78 -14.60 -23.91 -3.97
CA ALA A 78 -14.58 -22.64 -4.71
C ALA A 78 -13.17 -22.29 -5.21
N PHE A 79 -12.13 -22.96 -4.69
CA PHE A 79 -10.75 -22.73 -5.13
C PHE A 79 -10.40 -23.62 -6.32
N PRO A 80 -9.41 -23.20 -7.14
CA PRO A 80 -8.99 -24.01 -8.31
C PRO A 80 -8.47 -25.39 -7.88
N PRO A 81 -8.69 -26.43 -8.69
CA PRO A 81 -8.11 -27.75 -8.41
C PRO A 81 -6.59 -27.65 -8.34
N GLY A 82 -6.00 -28.30 -7.34
CA GLY A 82 -4.56 -28.29 -7.14
C GLY A 82 -4.02 -27.06 -6.42
N ALA A 83 -4.87 -26.10 -6.06
CA ALA A 83 -4.45 -24.95 -5.28
C ALA A 83 -4.13 -25.38 -3.84
N GLU A 84 -3.01 -24.88 -3.31
CA GLU A 84 -2.66 -25.11 -1.93
C GLU A 84 -3.41 -24.11 -1.05
N VAL A 85 -4.55 -24.52 -0.51
CA VAL A 85 -5.37 -23.67 0.36
C VAL A 85 -4.93 -23.90 1.79
N GLU A 86 -4.14 -22.95 2.31
CA GLU A 86 -3.62 -23.02 3.66
C GLU A 86 -3.58 -21.64 4.30
N GLU A 87 -3.49 -21.61 5.62
CA GLU A 87 -3.41 -20.37 6.38
C GLU A 87 -2.25 -19.50 5.88
N GLY A 88 -2.53 -18.23 5.61
CA GLY A 88 -1.54 -17.28 5.11
C GLY A 88 -1.44 -17.21 3.60
N ALA A 89 -2.08 -18.10 2.86
CA ALA A 89 -2.07 -18.07 1.39
C ALA A 89 -2.88 -16.87 0.88
N VAL A 90 -2.43 -16.28 -0.22
CA VAL A 90 -3.12 -15.15 -0.87
C VAL A 90 -3.64 -15.61 -2.22
N PHE A 91 -4.91 -15.34 -2.47
CA PHE A 91 -5.59 -15.63 -3.73
C PHE A 91 -6.27 -14.36 -4.24
N TYR A 92 -6.76 -14.41 -5.47
CA TYR A 92 -7.47 -13.28 -6.10
C TYR A 92 -8.87 -13.71 -6.51
N ALA A 93 -9.86 -12.89 -6.15
CA ALA A 93 -11.23 -13.04 -6.62
C ALA A 93 -11.51 -11.94 -7.65
N GLU A 94 -12.55 -12.09 -8.44
CA GLU A 94 -13.00 -11.05 -9.35
C GLU A 94 -14.18 -10.29 -8.72
N ASP A 95 -14.13 -8.96 -8.76
CA ASP A 95 -15.26 -8.14 -8.35
C ASP A 95 -16.30 -8.05 -9.49
N ALA A 96 -17.35 -7.25 -9.29
CA ALA A 96 -18.41 -7.11 -10.27
C ALA A 96 -17.93 -6.50 -11.60
N ASP A 97 -16.81 -5.77 -11.59
CA ASP A 97 -16.21 -5.16 -12.77
C ASP A 97 -15.14 -6.02 -13.43
N GLY A 98 -14.90 -7.23 -12.91
CA GLY A 98 -13.89 -8.15 -13.42
C GLY A 98 -12.48 -7.86 -12.92
N ASN A 99 -12.31 -6.94 -11.98
CA ASN A 99 -10.99 -6.60 -11.44
C ASN A 99 -10.56 -7.61 -10.37
N PRO A 100 -9.27 -7.98 -10.35
CA PRO A 100 -8.79 -8.89 -9.32
C PRO A 100 -8.77 -8.21 -7.94
N VAL A 101 -9.31 -8.89 -6.94
CA VAL A 101 -9.31 -8.43 -5.56
C VAL A 101 -8.58 -9.46 -4.72
N PRO A 102 -7.49 -9.11 -4.04
CA PRO A 102 -6.75 -10.06 -3.22
C PRO A 102 -7.48 -10.37 -1.91
N PHE A 103 -7.35 -11.60 -1.46
CA PHE A 103 -7.80 -12.01 -0.14
C PHE A 103 -6.81 -13.00 0.48
N THR A 104 -6.80 -13.04 1.80
CA THR A 104 -5.89 -13.91 2.55
C THR A 104 -6.69 -15.02 3.22
N VAL A 105 -6.17 -16.24 3.19
CA VAL A 105 -6.76 -17.37 3.91
C VAL A 105 -6.38 -17.26 5.37
N LEU A 106 -7.38 -17.14 6.25
CA LEU A 106 -7.16 -17.08 7.70
C LEU A 106 -7.11 -18.46 8.34
N GLY A 107 -7.86 -19.41 7.79
CA GLY A 107 -7.86 -20.76 8.33
C GLY A 107 -8.67 -21.71 7.46
N VAL A 108 -8.42 -23.00 7.62
CA VAL A 108 -9.12 -24.07 6.90
C VAL A 108 -9.61 -25.09 7.92
N GLU A 109 -10.91 -25.38 7.89
CA GLU A 109 -11.52 -26.43 8.72
C GLU A 109 -12.33 -27.35 7.81
N GLY A 110 -11.78 -28.53 7.51
CA GLY A 110 -12.44 -29.46 6.61
C GLY A 110 -12.69 -28.85 5.23
N ASP A 111 -13.95 -28.70 4.85
CA ASP A 111 -14.35 -28.08 3.58
C ASP A 111 -14.63 -26.59 3.68
N SER A 112 -14.49 -26.00 4.87
CA SER A 112 -14.73 -24.57 5.11
C SER A 112 -13.43 -23.81 5.14
N VAL A 113 -13.38 -22.69 4.41
CA VAL A 113 -12.19 -21.83 4.36
C VAL A 113 -12.62 -20.42 4.79
N THR A 114 -11.95 -19.87 5.79
CA THR A 114 -12.17 -18.50 6.23
C THR A 114 -11.21 -17.60 5.50
N ILE A 115 -11.73 -16.59 4.83
CA ILE A 115 -10.93 -15.65 4.02
C ILE A 115 -11.17 -14.22 4.49
N ASP A 116 -10.18 -13.34 4.23
CA ASP A 116 -10.23 -11.95 4.64
C ASP A 116 -9.84 -11.06 3.45
N PHE A 117 -10.74 -10.17 3.05
CA PHE A 117 -10.50 -9.20 1.97
C PHE A 117 -9.86 -7.91 2.47
N ASN A 118 -9.67 -7.73 3.76
CA ASN A 118 -9.00 -6.56 4.29
C ASN A 118 -7.51 -6.56 3.90
N HIS A 119 -6.94 -5.36 3.76
CA HIS A 119 -5.50 -5.24 3.63
C HIS A 119 -4.86 -5.75 4.93
N VAL A 120 -3.68 -6.37 4.84
CA VAL A 120 -2.98 -6.92 6.03
C VAL A 120 -2.71 -5.86 7.08
N LEU A 121 -2.59 -4.60 6.69
CA LEU A 121 -2.36 -3.47 7.59
C LEU A 121 -3.63 -2.66 7.89
N ALA A 122 -4.80 -3.14 7.48
CA ALA A 122 -6.07 -2.48 7.79
C ALA A 122 -6.28 -2.40 9.30
N GLY A 123 -6.74 -1.25 9.78
CA GLY A 123 -6.95 -1.02 11.20
C GLY A 123 -5.70 -0.70 11.99
N GLU A 124 -4.54 -0.68 11.34
CA GLU A 124 -3.26 -0.42 12.00
C GLU A 124 -2.84 1.04 11.83
N THR A 125 -2.26 1.61 12.89
CA THR A 125 -1.59 2.90 12.82
C THR A 125 -0.19 2.67 12.28
N LEU A 126 0.18 3.41 11.24
CA LEU A 126 1.45 3.25 10.55
C LEU A 126 2.44 4.30 11.04
N GLU A 127 3.62 3.86 11.43
CA GLU A 127 4.69 4.76 11.84
C GLU A 127 5.74 4.82 10.74
N PHE A 128 5.81 5.97 10.07
CA PHE A 128 6.79 6.19 9.01
C PHE A 128 7.93 7.07 9.48
N ASP A 129 9.14 6.66 9.13
CA ASP A 129 10.35 7.46 9.25
C ASP A 129 10.88 7.64 7.84
N VAL A 130 10.80 8.85 7.31
CA VAL A 130 11.04 9.14 5.90
C VAL A 130 12.07 10.24 5.76
N THR A 131 13.01 10.06 4.83
CA THR A 131 13.95 11.09 4.43
C THR A 131 13.77 11.36 2.95
N LEU A 132 13.64 12.64 2.58
CA LEU A 132 13.58 13.03 1.19
C LEU A 132 15.00 12.97 0.60
N THR A 133 15.14 12.20 -0.46
CA THR A 133 16.44 12.02 -1.14
C THR A 133 16.51 12.77 -2.45
N GLY A 134 15.39 13.15 -3.04
CA GLY A 134 15.36 13.92 -4.27
C GLY A 134 13.99 14.53 -4.53
N VAL A 135 13.98 15.63 -5.26
CA VAL A 135 12.76 16.27 -5.77
C VAL A 135 13.07 16.81 -7.15
N ARG A 136 12.25 16.49 -8.13
CA ARG A 136 12.40 17.00 -9.49
C ARG A 136 11.04 17.32 -10.11
N PRO A 137 10.97 18.22 -11.10
CA PRO A 137 9.74 18.42 -11.83
C PRO A 137 9.34 17.14 -12.56
N ALA A 138 8.05 16.83 -12.57
CA ALA A 138 7.56 15.70 -13.35
C ALA A 138 7.62 16.03 -14.85
N THR A 139 7.82 14.98 -15.67
CA THR A 139 7.70 15.14 -17.11
C THR A 139 6.24 15.21 -17.49
N GLN A 140 5.95 15.73 -18.69
CA GLN A 140 4.57 15.79 -19.17
C GLN A 140 3.95 14.40 -19.22
N GLU A 141 4.71 13.40 -19.62
CA GLU A 141 4.25 12.02 -19.67
C GLU A 141 3.88 11.51 -18.27
N GLU A 142 4.69 11.80 -17.26
CA GLU A 142 4.38 11.43 -15.88
C GLU A 142 3.10 12.09 -15.39
N LEU A 143 2.88 13.36 -15.72
CA LEU A 143 1.68 14.09 -15.35
C LEU A 143 0.43 13.52 -16.04
N GLU A 144 0.55 13.12 -17.30
CA GLU A 144 -0.55 12.50 -18.04
C GLU A 144 -0.92 11.14 -17.48
N HIS A 145 0.06 10.37 -17.05
CA HIS A 145 -0.16 9.04 -16.46
C HIS A 145 -0.53 9.10 -14.98
N GLY A 146 -0.28 10.23 -14.31
CA GLY A 146 -0.59 10.40 -12.90
C GLY A 146 0.30 9.63 -11.94
N HIS A 147 1.47 9.19 -12.40
CA HIS A 147 2.44 8.49 -11.56
C HIS A 147 3.86 8.70 -12.07
N ALA A 148 4.83 8.55 -11.17
CA ALA A 148 6.23 8.71 -11.49
C ALA A 148 6.76 7.51 -12.29
N HIS A 149 7.70 7.81 -13.20
CA HIS A 149 8.50 6.77 -13.87
C HIS A 149 9.77 6.58 -13.05
N SER A 150 9.87 5.44 -12.37
CA SER A 150 11.03 5.14 -11.56
C SER A 150 12.23 4.84 -12.46
N PRO A 151 13.43 5.40 -12.17
CA PRO A 151 14.63 5.03 -12.90
C PRO A 151 15.01 3.57 -12.73
N HIS A 152 14.45 2.89 -11.75
CA HIS A 152 14.68 1.47 -11.52
C HIS A 152 13.71 0.59 -12.31
N GLY A 153 12.84 1.18 -13.11
CA GLY A 153 11.92 0.44 -13.97
C GLY A 153 10.79 -0.27 -13.26
N HIS A 154 10.59 -0.01 -11.99
CA HIS A 154 9.50 -0.61 -11.24
C HIS A 154 8.22 0.21 -11.42
N THR A 155 7.23 -0.41 -12.02
CA THR A 155 5.90 0.14 -12.10
C THR A 155 5.01 -0.65 -11.15
N HIS A 156 4.29 0.06 -10.37
CA HIS A 156 3.36 -0.54 -9.43
C HIS A 156 1.93 -0.19 -9.79
#